data_45f22c8d338c77a18deb9832adefe629
#
_entry.id   45f22c8d338c77a18deb9832adefe629
#
_cell.length_a   1.000
_cell.length_b   1.000
_cell.length_c   1.000
_cell.angle_alpha   90.00
_cell.angle_beta   90.00
_cell.angle_gamma   90.00
#
_symmetry.space_group_name_H-M   'P 1'
#
loop_
_entity.id
_entity.type
_entity.pdbx_description
1 polymer ?
#
loop_
_entity_poly.entity_id
_entity_poly.type
_entity_poly.pdbx_seq_one_letter_code
_entity_poly.pdbx_strand_id
1 'polypeptide(L)'
;MNFKQFNYLIALAQERHFGRAAKRCNIAQPTLSTAIRRLEDELGVPIVMRGQQFLGFTAEGQRVLEWAERIVADQDAMVQELSEMRGSLHGRLRIGVVPTALPTVSRLTLPFSDTYPDVSIVARSMSSLEIQHSLDNFEIDLGITYLDNDPMPRMKSAPLYREYYCLVHAIQGHTKPRTMTISWRDAADLPLCLLSPDMQNRRIIDGAFAAAGCRPTPQIETNDLADIGLHVKTGKWAGIVPRHVLDMLNLPTTAQALNLVAPEVSHSVGLVIADREPQPPTAKAMLALVQQLGSSDIFARD
;
A
#
# COMPACT_ATOMS: atom_id res chain seq x y z
N MET A 1 -3.28 -33.12 -7.59
CA MET A 1 -3.12 -31.67 -7.39
C MET A 1 -4.49 -30.99 -7.33
N ASN A 2 -4.75 -30.13 -6.32
CA ASN A 2 -6.04 -29.46 -6.16
C ASN A 2 -5.86 -28.05 -5.54
N PHE A 3 -6.85 -27.17 -5.69
CA PHE A 3 -6.81 -25.79 -5.19
C PHE A 3 -6.57 -25.68 -3.67
N LYS A 4 -7.03 -26.64 -2.86
CA LYS A 4 -6.79 -26.59 -1.40
C LYS A 4 -5.30 -26.73 -1.07
N GLN A 5 -4.56 -27.56 -1.81
CA GLN A 5 -3.11 -27.70 -1.62
C GLN A 5 -2.39 -26.38 -1.92
N PHE A 6 -2.78 -25.64 -2.97
CA PHE A 6 -2.24 -24.33 -3.28
C PHE A 6 -2.57 -23.30 -2.20
N ASN A 7 -3.82 -23.25 -1.72
CA ASN A 7 -4.20 -22.38 -0.63
C ASN A 7 -3.40 -22.65 0.66
N TYR A 8 -3.10 -23.92 0.95
CA TYR A 8 -2.28 -24.30 2.11
C TYR A 8 -0.82 -23.88 1.93
N LEU A 9 -0.29 -23.98 0.71
CA LEU A 9 1.06 -23.53 0.38
C LEU A 9 1.20 -22.01 0.56
N ILE A 10 0.25 -21.24 0.02
CA ILE A 10 0.17 -19.78 0.16
C ILE A 10 0.05 -19.39 1.64
N ALA A 11 -0.81 -20.05 2.41
CA ALA A 11 -0.93 -19.81 3.84
C ALA A 11 0.39 -20.09 4.59
N LEU A 12 1.12 -21.14 4.20
CA LEU A 12 2.43 -21.47 4.78
C LEU A 12 3.47 -20.40 4.44
N ALA A 13 3.45 -19.85 3.22
CA ALA A 13 4.34 -18.77 2.80
C ALA A 13 4.14 -17.50 3.64
N GLN A 14 2.89 -17.12 3.85
CA GLN A 14 2.52 -15.92 4.62
C GLN A 14 2.82 -16.05 6.12
N GLU A 15 2.53 -17.21 6.69
CA GLU A 15 2.67 -17.44 8.14
C GLU A 15 4.08 -17.90 8.56
N ARG A 16 4.85 -18.44 7.63
CA ARG A 16 6.18 -19.03 7.88
C ARG A 16 6.22 -19.99 9.07
N HIS A 17 5.08 -20.64 9.34
CA HIS A 17 4.91 -21.56 10.45
C HIS A 17 3.72 -22.49 10.20
N PHE A 18 3.97 -23.81 10.19
CA PHE A 18 2.94 -24.82 9.88
C PHE A 18 1.70 -24.72 10.77
N GLY A 19 1.87 -24.54 12.07
CA GLY A 19 0.74 -24.44 13.01
C GLY A 19 -0.12 -23.20 12.79
N ARG A 20 0.48 -22.01 12.53
CA ARG A 20 -0.25 -20.79 12.22
C ARG A 20 -0.95 -20.90 10.87
N ALA A 21 -0.28 -21.43 9.86
CA ALA A 21 -0.86 -21.67 8.54
C ALA A 21 -2.07 -22.62 8.61
N ALA A 22 -1.97 -23.70 9.38
CA ALA A 22 -3.08 -24.62 9.60
C ALA A 22 -4.27 -23.94 10.29
N LYS A 23 -4.01 -23.16 11.34
CA LYS A 23 -5.04 -22.37 12.05
C LYS A 23 -5.73 -21.38 11.09
N ARG A 24 -4.97 -20.69 10.24
CA ARG A 24 -5.50 -19.77 9.22
C ARG A 24 -6.41 -20.47 8.22
N CYS A 25 -6.07 -21.73 7.85
CA CYS A 25 -6.87 -22.56 6.96
C CYS A 25 -8.01 -23.33 7.66
N ASN A 26 -8.21 -23.13 8.97
CA ASN A 26 -9.19 -23.85 9.79
C ASN A 26 -9.06 -25.37 9.73
N ILE A 27 -7.81 -25.88 9.74
CA ILE A 27 -7.48 -27.30 9.73
C ILE A 27 -6.43 -27.65 10.78
N ALA A 28 -6.27 -28.95 11.05
CA ALA A 28 -5.19 -29.44 11.92
C ALA A 28 -3.83 -29.37 11.20
N GLN A 29 -2.75 -29.09 11.94
CA GLN A 29 -1.40 -29.01 11.37
C GLN A 29 -0.96 -30.27 10.63
N PRO A 30 -1.25 -31.52 11.09
CA PRO A 30 -0.92 -32.73 10.34
C PRO A 30 -1.59 -32.76 8.94
N THR A 31 -2.82 -32.26 8.82
CA THR A 31 -3.55 -32.19 7.55
C THR A 31 -2.84 -31.28 6.56
N LEU A 32 -2.42 -30.08 7.00
CA LEU A 32 -1.67 -29.14 6.17
C LEU A 32 -0.33 -29.76 5.74
N SER A 33 0.43 -30.31 6.69
CA SER A 33 1.72 -30.94 6.40
C SER A 33 1.60 -32.10 5.42
N THR A 34 0.57 -32.93 5.57
CA THR A 34 0.30 -34.04 4.64
C THR A 34 -0.09 -33.54 3.25
N ALA A 35 -0.89 -32.45 3.17
CA ALA A 35 -1.28 -31.87 1.90
C ALA A 35 -0.09 -31.30 1.12
N ILE A 36 0.85 -30.61 1.82
CA ILE A 36 2.09 -30.13 1.21
C ILE A 36 2.95 -31.30 0.71
N ARG A 37 3.14 -32.35 1.53
CA ARG A 37 3.89 -33.56 1.09
C ARG A 37 3.29 -34.18 -0.15
N ARG A 38 1.96 -34.35 -0.20
CA ARG A 38 1.29 -34.89 -1.39
C ARG A 38 1.52 -34.03 -2.62
N LEU A 39 1.58 -32.68 -2.44
CA LEU A 39 1.90 -31.77 -3.53
C LEU A 39 3.35 -31.97 -4.01
N GLU A 40 4.32 -32.14 -3.07
CA GLU A 40 5.70 -32.49 -3.39
C GLU A 40 5.79 -33.82 -4.17
N ASP A 41 5.08 -34.84 -3.70
CA ASP A 41 5.05 -36.18 -4.33
C ASP A 41 4.45 -36.11 -5.74
N GLU A 42 3.34 -35.39 -5.93
CA GLU A 42 2.67 -35.23 -7.22
C GLU A 42 3.50 -34.42 -8.24
N LEU A 43 4.27 -33.43 -7.77
CA LEU A 43 5.13 -32.61 -8.63
C LEU A 43 6.54 -33.20 -8.80
N GLY A 44 6.92 -34.16 -7.96
CA GLY A 44 8.22 -34.82 -8.00
C GLY A 44 9.38 -33.94 -7.53
N VAL A 45 9.09 -32.83 -6.81
CA VAL A 45 10.11 -31.88 -6.32
C VAL A 45 9.85 -31.53 -4.86
N PRO A 46 10.90 -31.33 -4.05
CA PRO A 46 10.73 -30.80 -2.70
C PRO A 46 10.34 -29.31 -2.76
N ILE A 47 9.30 -28.93 -2.04
CA ILE A 47 8.81 -27.54 -1.97
C ILE A 47 9.35 -26.84 -0.73
N VAL A 48 9.36 -27.56 0.41
CA VAL A 48 9.76 -26.99 1.70
C VAL A 48 11.11 -27.55 2.13
N MET A 49 12.01 -26.67 2.56
CA MET A 49 13.26 -27.10 3.20
C MET A 49 12.95 -27.80 4.52
N ARG A 50 13.35 -29.08 4.63
CA ARG A 50 13.02 -29.94 5.75
C ARG A 50 13.87 -29.62 6.99
N GLY A 51 13.23 -29.47 8.15
CA GLY A 51 13.82 -29.28 9.46
C GLY A 51 12.79 -29.54 10.55
N GLN A 52 13.15 -29.38 11.83
CA GLN A 52 12.19 -29.45 12.94
C GLN A 52 11.14 -28.31 12.87
N GLN A 53 11.48 -27.22 12.18
CA GLN A 53 10.62 -26.06 11.95
C GLN A 53 10.65 -25.71 10.46
N PHE A 54 9.76 -24.79 10.05
CA PHE A 54 9.78 -24.22 8.70
C PHE A 54 11.05 -23.40 8.51
N LEU A 55 11.94 -23.83 7.63
CA LEU A 55 13.20 -23.16 7.31
C LEU A 55 13.09 -22.25 6.07
N GLY A 56 12.09 -22.47 5.22
CA GLY A 56 11.89 -21.76 3.96
C GLY A 56 11.43 -22.67 2.84
N PHE A 57 11.35 -22.13 1.64
CA PHE A 57 11.08 -22.87 0.42
C PHE A 57 12.38 -23.21 -0.31
N THR A 58 12.39 -24.31 -1.05
CA THR A 58 13.43 -24.62 -2.03
C THR A 58 13.31 -23.66 -3.23
N ALA A 59 14.28 -23.67 -4.15
CA ALA A 59 14.16 -22.88 -5.39
C ALA A 59 12.96 -23.34 -6.24
N GLU A 60 12.73 -24.64 -6.32
CA GLU A 60 11.56 -25.24 -6.97
C GLU A 60 10.29 -24.87 -6.22
N GLY A 61 10.32 -24.91 -4.88
CA GLY A 61 9.19 -24.55 -4.03
C GLY A 61 8.76 -23.10 -4.19
N GLN A 62 9.72 -22.18 -4.38
CA GLN A 62 9.42 -20.78 -4.68
C GLN A 62 8.70 -20.65 -6.04
N ARG A 63 9.14 -21.38 -7.06
CA ARG A 63 8.45 -21.38 -8.36
C ARG A 63 7.04 -21.99 -8.28
N VAL A 64 6.88 -23.04 -7.48
CA VAL A 64 5.55 -23.66 -7.26
C VAL A 64 4.64 -22.67 -6.52
N LEU A 65 5.15 -21.90 -5.56
CA LEU A 65 4.40 -20.87 -4.86
C LEU A 65 3.90 -19.77 -5.81
N GLU A 66 4.76 -19.22 -6.66
CA GLU A 66 4.38 -18.23 -7.68
C GLU A 66 3.26 -18.72 -8.59
N TRP A 67 3.34 -19.99 -9.04
CA TRP A 67 2.26 -20.60 -9.83
C TRP A 67 0.99 -20.82 -9.02
N ALA A 68 1.11 -21.21 -7.74
CA ALA A 68 -0.03 -21.44 -6.87
C ALA A 68 -0.80 -20.13 -6.63
N GLU A 69 -0.11 -19.03 -6.38
CA GLU A 69 -0.69 -17.70 -6.20
C GLU A 69 -1.46 -17.27 -7.45
N ARG A 70 -0.86 -17.43 -8.62
CA ARG A 70 -1.51 -17.12 -9.90
C ARG A 70 -2.76 -17.99 -10.14
N ILE A 71 -2.68 -19.30 -9.96
CA ILE A 71 -3.79 -20.23 -10.20
C ILE A 71 -4.97 -19.93 -9.26
N VAL A 72 -4.70 -19.61 -7.99
CA VAL A 72 -5.73 -19.24 -7.02
C VAL A 72 -6.37 -17.89 -7.38
N ALA A 73 -5.55 -16.91 -7.78
CA ALA A 73 -6.05 -15.61 -8.21
C ALA A 73 -6.91 -15.70 -9.49
N ASP A 74 -6.52 -16.54 -10.45
CA ASP A 74 -7.31 -16.78 -11.68
C ASP A 74 -8.62 -17.52 -11.37
N GLN A 75 -8.61 -18.45 -10.41
CA GLN A 75 -9.84 -19.09 -9.91
C GLN A 75 -10.79 -18.09 -9.27
N ASP A 76 -10.28 -17.22 -8.41
CA ASP A 76 -11.09 -16.16 -7.76
C ASP A 76 -11.67 -15.21 -8.80
N ALA A 77 -10.88 -14.79 -9.80
CA ALA A 77 -11.32 -13.95 -10.91
C ALA A 77 -12.44 -14.62 -11.73
N MET A 78 -12.31 -15.90 -12.04
CA MET A 78 -13.35 -16.67 -12.75
C MET A 78 -14.67 -16.69 -11.94
N VAL A 79 -14.61 -16.90 -10.63
CA VAL A 79 -15.82 -16.91 -9.78
C VAL A 79 -16.47 -15.51 -9.75
N GLN A 80 -15.67 -14.45 -9.68
CA GLN A 80 -16.14 -13.07 -9.75
C GLN A 80 -16.82 -12.77 -11.09
N GLU A 81 -16.22 -13.16 -12.22
CA GLU A 81 -16.76 -12.96 -13.56
C GLU A 81 -18.12 -13.67 -13.74
N LEU A 82 -18.22 -14.90 -13.27
CA LEU A 82 -19.48 -15.66 -13.32
C LEU A 82 -20.55 -15.00 -12.42
N SER A 83 -20.19 -14.38 -11.32
CA SER A 83 -21.13 -13.64 -10.47
C SER A 83 -21.61 -12.34 -11.13
N GLU A 84 -20.69 -11.61 -11.77
CA GLU A 84 -21.00 -10.39 -12.54
C GLU A 84 -21.98 -10.70 -13.68
N MET A 85 -21.76 -11.78 -14.43
CA MET A 85 -22.68 -12.25 -15.49
C MET A 85 -24.09 -12.56 -14.98
N ARG A 86 -24.24 -12.87 -13.68
CA ARG A 86 -25.53 -13.12 -13.02
C ARG A 86 -26.20 -11.86 -12.47
N GLY A 87 -25.57 -10.70 -12.68
CA GLY A 87 -26.13 -9.39 -12.32
C GLY A 87 -25.67 -8.82 -10.98
N SER A 88 -24.78 -9.51 -10.23
CA SER A 88 -24.17 -8.91 -9.05
C SER A 88 -22.73 -9.38 -8.88
N LEU A 89 -21.81 -8.41 -8.75
CA LEU A 89 -20.39 -8.67 -8.51
C LEU A 89 -20.19 -9.03 -7.04
N HIS A 90 -19.66 -10.22 -6.77
CA HIS A 90 -19.32 -10.69 -5.44
C HIS A 90 -17.83 -10.94 -5.32
N GLY A 91 -17.32 -10.92 -4.09
CA GLY A 91 -15.94 -11.32 -3.81
C GLY A 91 -15.20 -10.36 -2.91
N ARG A 92 -13.89 -10.30 -3.10
CA ARG A 92 -13.02 -9.46 -2.30
C ARG A 92 -12.14 -8.61 -3.20
N LEU A 93 -12.04 -7.33 -2.88
CA LEU A 93 -11.10 -6.37 -3.48
C LEU A 93 -9.98 -6.09 -2.47
N ARG A 94 -8.75 -6.47 -2.82
CA ARG A 94 -7.56 -6.27 -1.99
C ARG A 94 -6.76 -5.08 -2.53
N ILE A 95 -6.57 -4.06 -1.70
CA ILE A 95 -5.94 -2.79 -2.07
C ILE A 95 -4.66 -2.59 -1.26
N GLY A 96 -3.52 -2.43 -1.92
CA GLY A 96 -2.28 -1.93 -1.32
C GLY A 96 -2.23 -0.41 -1.46
N VAL A 97 -1.89 0.31 -0.40
CA VAL A 97 -1.97 1.78 -0.38
C VAL A 97 -0.73 2.35 0.28
N VAL A 98 -0.04 3.30 -0.36
CA VAL A 98 1.04 4.02 0.30
C VAL A 98 0.49 4.81 1.50
N PRO A 99 1.25 4.94 2.61
CA PRO A 99 0.76 5.56 3.84
C PRO A 99 0.12 6.93 3.62
N THR A 100 0.68 7.75 2.73
CA THR A 100 0.19 9.09 2.43
C THR A 100 -1.17 9.10 1.72
N ALA A 101 -1.49 8.05 0.96
CA ALA A 101 -2.76 7.92 0.25
C ALA A 101 -3.85 7.20 1.07
N LEU A 102 -3.49 6.55 2.18
CA LEU A 102 -4.45 5.78 2.99
C LEU A 102 -5.67 6.61 3.45
N PRO A 103 -5.51 7.88 3.89
CA PRO A 103 -6.64 8.72 4.26
C PRO A 103 -7.64 8.99 3.13
N THR A 104 -7.22 8.88 1.88
CA THR A 104 -8.07 9.16 0.71
C THR A 104 -8.86 7.94 0.22
N VAL A 105 -8.54 6.74 0.72
CA VAL A 105 -9.16 5.47 0.28
C VAL A 105 -10.68 5.49 0.44
N SER A 106 -11.20 6.10 1.52
CA SER A 106 -12.64 6.20 1.78
C SER A 106 -13.41 6.90 0.65
N ARG A 107 -12.76 7.85 -0.06
CA ARG A 107 -13.36 8.56 -1.19
C ARG A 107 -13.58 7.65 -2.40
N LEU A 108 -12.85 6.55 -2.50
CA LEU A 108 -12.99 5.54 -3.55
C LEU A 108 -13.90 4.39 -3.09
N THR A 109 -13.73 3.94 -1.84
CA THR A 109 -14.44 2.77 -1.34
C THR A 109 -15.91 3.06 -1.08
N LEU A 110 -16.30 4.28 -0.71
CA LEU A 110 -17.69 4.65 -0.49
C LEU A 110 -18.54 4.48 -1.78
N PRO A 111 -18.25 5.18 -2.90
CA PRO A 111 -19.05 5.03 -4.12
C PRO A 111 -18.94 3.62 -4.72
N PHE A 112 -17.81 2.93 -4.49
CA PHE A 112 -17.66 1.55 -4.92
C PHE A 112 -18.58 0.61 -4.14
N SER A 113 -18.66 0.74 -2.82
CA SER A 113 -19.55 -0.08 -1.99
C SER A 113 -21.02 0.19 -2.23
N ASP A 114 -21.39 1.43 -2.58
CA ASP A 114 -22.76 1.77 -2.98
C ASP A 114 -23.15 1.08 -4.30
N THR A 115 -22.20 0.91 -5.21
CA THR A 115 -22.44 0.24 -6.51
C THR A 115 -22.34 -1.28 -6.40
N TYR A 116 -21.43 -1.80 -5.58
CA TYR A 116 -21.11 -3.22 -5.43
C TYR A 116 -21.15 -3.66 -3.95
N PRO A 117 -22.34 -3.71 -3.33
CA PRO A 117 -22.50 -3.95 -1.88
C PRO A 117 -22.02 -5.34 -1.43
N ASP A 118 -21.98 -6.30 -2.35
CA ASP A 118 -21.58 -7.69 -2.07
C ASP A 118 -20.05 -7.92 -2.21
N VAL A 119 -19.28 -6.86 -2.50
CA VAL A 119 -17.82 -6.92 -2.56
C VAL A 119 -17.22 -6.47 -1.22
N SER A 120 -16.48 -7.36 -0.55
CA SER A 120 -15.70 -6.98 0.63
C SER A 120 -14.40 -6.29 0.22
N ILE A 121 -14.03 -5.20 0.90
CA ILE A 121 -12.82 -4.44 0.61
C ILE A 121 -11.81 -4.63 1.74
N VAL A 122 -10.54 -4.88 1.38
CA VAL A 122 -9.42 -4.92 2.32
C VAL A 122 -8.35 -3.95 1.83
N ALA A 123 -8.15 -2.86 2.56
CA ALA A 123 -7.06 -1.90 2.31
C ALA A 123 -5.92 -2.12 3.31
N ARG A 124 -4.68 -2.11 2.83
CA ARG A 124 -3.48 -2.27 3.64
C ARG A 124 -2.47 -1.18 3.33
N SER A 125 -1.89 -0.58 4.37
CA SER A 125 -0.76 0.32 4.22
C SER A 125 0.48 -0.48 3.82
N MET A 126 1.14 -0.06 2.73
CA MET A 126 2.28 -0.76 2.12
C MET A 126 3.22 0.27 1.49
N SER A 127 4.51 -0.03 1.42
CA SER A 127 5.44 0.76 0.61
C SER A 127 5.16 0.55 -0.90
N SER A 128 5.64 1.45 -1.75
CA SER A 128 5.49 1.30 -3.22
C SER A 128 6.12 0.01 -3.75
N LEU A 129 7.25 -0.42 -3.18
CA LEU A 129 7.90 -1.68 -3.55
C LEU A 129 7.08 -2.90 -3.13
N GLU A 130 6.50 -2.89 -1.92
CA GLU A 130 5.60 -3.95 -1.48
C GLU A 130 4.35 -4.01 -2.34
N ILE A 131 3.77 -2.87 -2.74
CA ILE A 131 2.62 -2.81 -3.66
C ILE A 131 2.98 -3.47 -4.98
N GLN A 132 4.11 -3.10 -5.59
CA GLN A 132 4.55 -3.69 -6.84
C GLN A 132 4.74 -5.21 -6.70
N HIS A 133 5.45 -5.65 -5.67
CA HIS A 133 5.70 -7.07 -5.42
C HIS A 133 4.40 -7.85 -5.18
N SER A 134 3.48 -7.26 -4.41
CA SER A 134 2.20 -7.92 -4.11
C SER A 134 1.24 -7.95 -5.30
N LEU A 135 1.33 -6.99 -6.24
CA LEU A 135 0.62 -7.06 -7.53
C LEU A 135 1.20 -8.16 -8.41
N ASP A 136 2.53 -8.27 -8.50
CA ASP A 136 3.21 -9.30 -9.27
C ASP A 136 2.91 -10.73 -8.73
N ASN A 137 2.76 -10.87 -7.41
CA ASN A 137 2.48 -12.13 -6.72
C ASN A 137 0.97 -12.35 -6.44
N PHE A 138 0.08 -11.56 -7.03
CA PHE A 138 -1.38 -11.71 -6.89
C PHE A 138 -1.90 -11.64 -5.44
N GLU A 139 -1.14 -11.06 -4.52
CA GLU A 139 -1.55 -10.85 -3.12
C GLU A 139 -2.55 -9.72 -2.96
N ILE A 140 -2.47 -8.69 -3.84
CA ILE A 140 -3.42 -7.59 -3.96
C ILE A 140 -3.95 -7.48 -5.39
N ASP A 141 -5.11 -6.87 -5.56
CA ASP A 141 -5.79 -6.74 -6.84
C ASP A 141 -5.51 -5.39 -7.49
N LEU A 142 -5.28 -4.36 -6.67
CA LEU A 142 -4.87 -3.03 -7.12
C LEU A 142 -4.00 -2.34 -6.07
N GLY A 143 -3.23 -1.34 -6.52
CA GLY A 143 -2.42 -0.47 -5.68
C GLY A 143 -2.83 1.00 -5.81
N ILE A 144 -2.61 1.78 -4.75
CA ILE A 144 -2.64 3.25 -4.80
C ILE A 144 -1.26 3.73 -4.40
N THR A 145 -0.53 4.32 -5.36
CA THR A 145 0.89 4.63 -5.20
C THR A 145 1.32 5.78 -6.10
N TYR A 146 2.59 6.20 -5.99
CA TYR A 146 3.19 7.22 -6.82
C TYR A 146 3.39 6.74 -8.26
N LEU A 147 3.06 7.61 -9.24
CA LEU A 147 3.17 7.29 -10.67
C LEU A 147 4.43 7.87 -11.33
N ASP A 148 5.03 8.92 -10.74
CA ASP A 148 6.08 9.71 -11.39
C ASP A 148 7.51 9.16 -11.19
N ASN A 149 7.75 8.34 -10.15
CA ASN A 149 9.11 8.06 -9.69
C ASN A 149 9.69 6.71 -10.08
N ASP A 150 8.86 5.68 -10.18
CA ASP A 150 9.32 4.35 -10.57
C ASP A 150 8.41 3.83 -11.70
N PRO A 151 8.95 3.63 -12.91
CA PRO A 151 8.18 2.99 -13.97
C PRO A 151 7.78 1.59 -13.49
N MET A 152 6.49 1.36 -13.36
CA MET A 152 5.94 0.04 -13.05
C MET A 152 5.67 -0.70 -14.37
N PRO A 153 6.61 -1.50 -14.86
CA PRO A 153 6.41 -2.24 -16.11
C PRO A 153 5.23 -3.20 -15.93
N ARG A 154 4.44 -3.38 -16.98
CA ARG A 154 3.27 -4.27 -17.00
C ARG A 154 2.14 -3.87 -16.04
N MET A 155 2.00 -2.57 -15.75
CA MET A 155 0.92 -2.03 -14.96
C MET A 155 0.10 -1.04 -15.78
N LYS A 156 -1.23 -1.09 -15.65
CA LYS A 156 -2.14 -0.03 -16.07
C LYS A 156 -2.34 0.92 -14.92
N SER A 157 -2.35 2.22 -15.18
CA SER A 157 -2.52 3.24 -14.16
C SER A 157 -3.61 4.24 -14.51
N ALA A 158 -4.25 4.80 -13.48
CA ALA A 158 -5.14 5.94 -13.58
C ALA A 158 -4.73 6.97 -12.52
N PRO A 159 -4.38 8.22 -12.91
CA PRO A 159 -4.02 9.26 -11.96
C PRO A 159 -5.23 9.65 -11.11
N LEU A 160 -5.01 9.87 -9.81
CA LEU A 160 -6.03 10.29 -8.86
C LEU A 160 -5.87 11.75 -8.48
N TYR A 161 -4.69 12.14 -7.98
CA TYR A 161 -4.39 13.51 -7.54
C TYR A 161 -2.89 13.79 -7.54
N ARG A 162 -2.52 15.05 -7.29
CA ARG A 162 -1.12 15.45 -7.04
C ARG A 162 -0.92 15.78 -5.57
N GLU A 163 0.15 15.24 -4.98
CA GLU A 163 0.59 15.59 -3.64
C GLU A 163 1.49 16.82 -3.67
N TYR A 164 1.23 17.75 -2.75
CA TYR A 164 2.08 18.89 -2.41
C TYR A 164 2.45 18.79 -0.94
N TYR A 165 3.66 19.19 -0.59
CA TYR A 165 4.20 18.95 0.75
C TYR A 165 4.20 20.19 1.59
N CYS A 166 3.94 20.02 2.89
CA CYS A 166 4.07 21.05 3.90
C CYS A 166 4.86 20.55 5.11
N LEU A 167 5.54 21.49 5.76
CA LEU A 167 6.12 21.29 7.07
C LEU A 167 5.05 21.55 8.11
N VAL A 168 4.89 20.65 9.08
CA VAL A 168 4.03 20.79 10.25
C VAL A 168 4.89 20.87 11.50
N HIS A 169 4.70 21.91 12.32
CA HIS A 169 5.46 22.11 13.56
C HIS A 169 4.69 22.96 14.57
N ALA A 170 5.13 22.94 15.83
CA ALA A 170 4.55 23.78 16.85
C ALA A 170 4.93 25.26 16.65
N ILE A 171 3.99 26.15 16.93
CA ILE A 171 4.22 27.59 16.93
C ILE A 171 5.04 27.94 18.16
N GLN A 172 6.25 28.44 17.98
CA GLN A 172 7.05 28.99 19.05
C GLN A 172 6.64 30.46 19.31
N GLY A 173 6.09 30.74 20.51
CA GLY A 173 5.64 32.08 20.87
C GLY A 173 4.18 32.35 20.51
N HIS A 174 3.72 33.59 20.75
CA HIS A 174 2.32 34.03 20.59
C HIS A 174 2.00 34.62 19.22
N THR A 175 2.97 34.72 18.33
CA THR A 175 2.83 35.35 17.01
C THR A 175 2.88 34.27 15.92
N LYS A 176 1.79 34.16 15.16
CA LYS A 176 1.80 33.37 13.91
C LYS A 176 2.81 34.04 12.94
N PRO A 177 3.63 33.22 12.23
CA PRO A 177 4.56 33.75 11.24
C PRO A 177 3.80 34.54 10.16
N ARG A 178 4.45 35.55 9.63
CA ARG A 178 3.91 36.43 8.55
C ARG A 178 3.78 35.68 7.21
N THR A 179 4.52 34.58 7.02
CA THR A 179 4.54 33.81 5.79
C THR A 179 4.02 32.40 6.06
N MET A 180 3.22 31.87 5.11
CA MET A 180 2.72 30.49 5.12
C MET A 180 3.66 29.55 4.35
N THR A 181 4.92 29.93 4.16
CA THR A 181 5.92 29.17 3.42
C THR A 181 7.21 29.03 4.20
N ILE A 182 7.95 27.98 3.92
CA ILE A 182 9.30 27.71 4.45
C ILE A 182 10.15 27.06 3.35
N SER A 183 11.44 27.42 3.28
CA SER A 183 12.35 26.72 2.36
C SER A 183 12.72 25.35 2.90
N TRP A 184 13.08 24.42 2.00
CA TRP A 184 13.63 23.12 2.39
C TRP A 184 14.90 23.25 3.24
N ARG A 185 15.71 24.28 2.96
CA ARG A 185 16.93 24.57 3.72
C ARG A 185 16.61 24.94 5.17
N ASP A 186 15.66 25.85 5.38
CA ASP A 186 15.26 26.26 6.74
C ASP A 186 14.56 25.12 7.48
N ALA A 187 13.81 24.29 6.76
CA ALA A 187 13.17 23.10 7.32
C ALA A 187 14.20 22.06 7.79
N ALA A 188 15.38 21.97 7.14
CA ALA A 188 16.45 21.04 7.48
C ALA A 188 17.09 21.32 8.85
N ASP A 189 16.99 22.55 9.37
CA ASP A 189 17.53 22.94 10.66
C ASP A 189 16.64 22.58 11.84
N LEU A 190 15.41 22.09 11.57
CA LEU A 190 14.45 21.70 12.61
C LEU A 190 14.66 20.24 13.06
N PRO A 191 14.27 19.90 14.30
CA PRO A 191 14.25 18.52 14.77
C PRO A 191 13.14 17.73 14.04
N LEU A 192 13.52 16.93 13.05
CA LEU A 192 12.59 16.26 12.15
C LEU A 192 12.15 14.88 12.66
N CYS A 193 10.86 14.62 12.48
CA CYS A 193 10.24 13.29 12.49
C CYS A 193 9.70 13.00 11.08
N LEU A 194 10.22 11.98 10.41
CA LEU A 194 9.89 11.64 9.02
C LEU A 194 9.52 10.15 8.89
N LEU A 195 8.92 9.79 7.76
CA LEU A 195 8.74 8.39 7.40
C LEU A 195 10.09 7.69 7.21
N SER A 196 10.12 6.38 7.38
CA SER A 196 11.31 5.54 7.22
C SER A 196 11.81 5.49 5.78
N PRO A 197 13.12 5.23 5.52
CA PRO A 197 13.74 5.32 4.19
C PRO A 197 13.19 4.33 3.15
N ASP A 198 12.55 3.25 3.56
CA ASP A 198 11.89 2.28 2.68
C ASP A 198 10.61 2.85 2.04
N MET A 199 10.05 3.93 2.58
CA MET A 199 8.88 4.60 2.05
C MET A 199 9.23 5.54 0.89
N GLN A 200 8.45 5.47 -0.21
CA GLN A 200 8.64 6.35 -1.37
C GLN A 200 8.50 7.84 -1.02
N ASN A 201 7.54 8.19 -0.15
CA ASN A 201 7.39 9.55 0.34
C ASN A 201 8.69 10.09 0.97
N ARG A 202 9.40 9.28 1.77
CA ARG A 202 10.68 9.68 2.36
C ARG A 202 11.75 9.90 1.29
N ARG A 203 11.85 9.02 0.28
CA ARG A 203 12.81 9.21 -0.83
C ARG A 203 12.54 10.50 -1.62
N ILE A 204 11.26 10.86 -1.80
CA ILE A 204 10.85 12.13 -2.41
C ILE A 204 11.34 13.31 -1.56
N ILE A 205 11.10 13.27 -0.25
CA ILE A 205 11.51 14.32 0.70
C ILE A 205 13.04 14.45 0.72
N ASP A 206 13.76 13.34 0.79
CA ASP A 206 15.24 13.34 0.76
C ASP A 206 15.77 13.92 -0.56
N GLY A 207 15.11 13.61 -1.68
CA GLY A 207 15.42 14.19 -3.00
C GLY A 207 15.21 15.71 -3.04
N ALA A 208 14.13 16.20 -2.42
CA ALA A 208 13.84 17.63 -2.31
C ALA A 208 14.89 18.36 -1.44
N PHE A 209 15.27 17.79 -0.31
CA PHE A 209 16.37 18.31 0.51
C PHE A 209 17.69 18.35 -0.25
N ALA A 210 18.02 17.28 -0.97
CA ALA A 210 19.23 17.21 -1.79
C ALA A 210 19.23 18.27 -2.90
N ALA A 211 18.10 18.51 -3.57
CA ALA A 211 17.94 19.55 -4.56
C ALA A 211 18.08 20.96 -3.96
N ALA A 212 17.71 21.17 -2.69
CA ALA A 212 17.95 22.39 -1.94
C ALA A 212 19.39 22.51 -1.39
N GLY A 213 20.25 21.53 -1.65
CA GLY A 213 21.66 21.51 -1.21
C GLY A 213 21.85 21.18 0.26
N CYS A 214 20.91 20.45 0.88
CA CYS A 214 21.02 20.02 2.27
C CYS A 214 20.62 18.53 2.42
N ARG A 215 21.03 17.92 3.53
CA ARG A 215 20.72 16.51 3.86
C ARG A 215 20.54 16.38 5.37
N PRO A 216 19.36 16.72 5.90
CA PRO A 216 19.10 16.56 7.33
C PRO A 216 19.08 15.10 7.72
N THR A 217 19.46 14.83 8.96
CA THR A 217 19.25 13.51 9.60
C THR A 217 18.05 13.64 10.54
N PRO A 218 16.92 12.99 10.25
CA PRO A 218 15.78 13.03 11.17
C PRO A 218 16.15 12.34 12.48
N GLN A 219 15.66 12.88 13.60
CA GLN A 219 15.86 12.27 14.92
C GLN A 219 14.86 11.16 15.20
N ILE A 220 13.73 11.17 14.48
CA ILE A 220 12.71 10.13 14.59
C ILE A 220 12.34 9.66 13.18
N GLU A 221 12.28 8.35 13.03
CA GLU A 221 11.78 7.68 11.83
C GLU A 221 10.63 6.76 12.22
N THR A 222 9.56 6.80 11.44
CA THR A 222 8.36 6.00 11.66
C THR A 222 7.82 5.49 10.32
N ASN A 223 6.97 4.47 10.34
CA ASN A 223 6.26 3.99 9.14
C ASN A 223 4.78 4.40 9.13
N ASP A 224 4.36 5.24 10.08
CA ASP A 224 2.98 5.68 10.24
C ASP A 224 2.88 7.21 10.22
N LEU A 225 2.01 7.73 9.35
CA LEU A 225 1.76 9.17 9.20
C LEU A 225 1.10 9.79 10.45
N ALA A 226 0.25 9.04 11.13
CA ALA A 226 -0.39 9.51 12.35
C ALA A 226 0.63 9.72 13.47
N ASP A 227 1.68 8.89 13.51
CA ASP A 227 2.75 9.01 14.49
C ASP A 227 3.56 10.30 14.29
N ILE A 228 3.79 10.74 13.04
CA ILE A 228 4.37 12.09 12.76
C ILE A 228 3.50 13.17 13.42
N GLY A 229 2.18 13.10 13.22
CA GLY A 229 1.25 14.07 13.86
C GLY A 229 1.31 14.06 15.38
N LEU A 230 1.44 12.87 16.01
CA LEU A 230 1.60 12.74 17.46
C LEU A 230 2.90 13.38 17.95
N HIS A 231 4.00 13.20 17.23
CA HIS A 231 5.28 13.83 17.58
C HIS A 231 5.23 15.35 17.44
N VAL A 232 4.59 15.88 16.38
CA VAL A 232 4.37 17.32 16.23
C VAL A 232 3.56 17.90 17.38
N LYS A 233 2.52 17.20 17.88
CA LYS A 233 1.70 17.61 19.03
C LYS A 233 2.49 17.76 20.32
N THR A 234 3.64 17.11 20.46
CA THR A 234 4.51 17.31 21.63
C THR A 234 5.16 18.71 21.69
N GLY A 235 5.13 19.44 20.59
CA GLY A 235 5.74 20.76 20.49
C GLY A 235 7.25 20.77 20.22
N LYS A 236 7.90 19.62 20.20
CA LYS A 236 9.36 19.50 20.01
C LYS A 236 9.73 19.19 18.55
N TRP A 237 8.92 18.43 17.85
CA TRP A 237 9.27 17.87 16.55
C TRP A 237 8.55 18.57 15.42
N ALA A 238 9.19 18.63 14.25
CA ALA A 238 8.58 19.04 13.00
C ALA A 238 8.44 17.82 12.09
N GLY A 239 7.36 17.75 11.32
CA GLY A 239 7.12 16.70 10.32
C GLY A 239 6.93 17.28 8.93
N ILE A 240 7.20 16.49 7.90
CA ILE A 240 6.87 16.83 6.52
C ILE A 240 5.82 15.84 6.03
N VAL A 241 4.68 16.38 5.59
CA VAL A 241 3.52 15.59 5.19
C VAL A 241 2.86 16.18 3.95
N PRO A 242 2.12 15.37 3.16
CA PRO A 242 1.27 15.94 2.11
C PRO A 242 0.16 16.83 2.70
N ARG A 243 -0.22 17.90 1.97
CA ARG A 243 -1.25 18.85 2.45
C ARG A 243 -2.59 18.20 2.73
N HIS A 244 -3.02 17.29 1.89
CA HIS A 244 -4.33 16.62 2.00
C HIS A 244 -4.50 15.75 3.27
N VAL A 245 -3.41 15.43 3.98
CA VAL A 245 -3.50 14.67 5.25
C VAL A 245 -3.63 15.56 6.48
N LEU A 246 -3.56 16.88 6.35
CA LEU A 246 -3.59 17.82 7.48
C LEU A 246 -4.84 17.66 8.34
N ASP A 247 -6.01 17.49 7.72
CA ASP A 247 -7.28 17.33 8.43
C ASP A 247 -7.28 16.04 9.27
N MET A 248 -6.72 14.95 8.73
CA MET A 248 -6.56 13.68 9.45
C MET A 248 -5.66 13.82 10.68
N LEU A 249 -4.60 14.60 10.58
CA LEU A 249 -3.65 14.79 11.69
C LEU A 249 -4.27 15.56 12.87
N ASN A 250 -5.37 16.28 12.63
CA ASN A 250 -6.08 17.04 13.66
C ASN A 250 -5.09 17.81 14.57
N LEU A 251 -4.28 18.66 13.95
CA LEU A 251 -3.24 19.41 14.64
C LEU A 251 -3.84 20.42 15.62
N PRO A 252 -3.23 20.63 16.80
CA PRO A 252 -3.71 21.63 17.74
C PRO A 252 -3.52 23.05 17.18
N THR A 253 -4.26 24.02 17.71
CA THR A 253 -4.13 25.43 17.32
C THR A 253 -2.73 26.01 17.61
N THR A 254 -1.94 25.31 18.41
CA THR A 254 -0.53 25.61 18.71
C THR A 254 0.44 25.04 17.66
N ALA A 255 -0.06 24.34 16.66
CA ALA A 255 0.72 23.89 15.51
C ALA A 255 0.29 24.63 14.25
N GLN A 256 1.18 24.66 13.27
CA GLN A 256 0.94 25.26 11.95
C GLN A 256 1.51 24.37 10.85
N ALA A 257 0.96 24.54 9.65
CA ALA A 257 1.46 23.96 8.43
C ALA A 257 2.01 25.07 7.52
N LEU A 258 3.24 24.91 7.04
CA LEU A 258 3.93 25.83 6.14
C LEU A 258 4.20 25.12 4.81
N ASN A 259 3.85 25.74 3.69
CA ASN A 259 4.14 25.18 2.37
C ASN A 259 5.65 25.16 2.13
N LEU A 260 6.16 24.03 1.70
CA LEU A 260 7.57 23.87 1.35
C LEU A 260 7.83 24.45 -0.04
N VAL A 261 8.86 25.29 -0.13
CA VAL A 261 9.25 25.99 -1.36
C VAL A 261 10.76 25.88 -1.61
N ALA A 262 11.18 26.19 -2.83
CA ALA A 262 12.58 26.23 -3.24
C ALA A 262 13.35 24.91 -3.01
N PRO A 263 13.02 23.83 -3.75
CA PRO A 263 12.10 23.79 -4.90
C PRO A 263 10.64 23.56 -4.51
N GLU A 264 9.70 23.88 -5.40
CA GLU A 264 8.34 23.34 -5.33
C GLU A 264 8.36 21.88 -5.79
N VAL A 265 7.84 20.99 -4.94
CA VAL A 265 7.83 19.55 -5.20
C VAL A 265 6.40 19.06 -5.19
N SER A 266 6.03 18.32 -6.24
CA SER A 266 4.74 17.65 -6.31
C SER A 266 4.87 16.32 -7.03
N HIS A 267 4.09 15.32 -6.60
CA HIS A 267 4.08 14.00 -7.21
C HIS A 267 2.66 13.51 -7.48
N SER A 268 2.50 12.82 -8.60
CA SER A 268 1.22 12.21 -8.98
C SER A 268 1.03 10.91 -8.21
N VAL A 269 -0.13 10.76 -7.59
CA VAL A 269 -0.59 9.53 -6.96
C VAL A 269 -1.74 8.97 -7.78
N GLY A 270 -1.75 7.68 -7.99
CA GLY A 270 -2.75 7.03 -8.82
C GLY A 270 -3.01 5.58 -8.44
N LEU A 271 -4.06 5.06 -9.03
CA LEU A 271 -4.43 3.67 -8.99
C LEU A 271 -3.60 2.90 -10.02
N VAL A 272 -3.08 1.76 -9.62
CA VAL A 272 -2.33 0.82 -10.48
C VAL A 272 -2.92 -0.58 -10.37
N ILE A 273 -3.00 -1.27 -11.50
CA ILE A 273 -3.40 -2.69 -11.59
C ILE A 273 -2.42 -3.43 -12.50
N ALA A 274 -2.23 -4.71 -12.30
CA ALA A 274 -1.41 -5.51 -13.21
C ALA A 274 -2.01 -5.52 -14.63
N ASP A 275 -1.19 -5.30 -15.66
CA ASP A 275 -1.61 -5.44 -17.06
C ASP A 275 -1.58 -6.90 -17.47
N ARG A 276 -2.65 -7.60 -17.15
CA ARG A 276 -2.85 -9.04 -17.41
C ARG A 276 -4.25 -9.32 -17.92
N GLU A 277 -4.44 -10.44 -18.57
CA GLU A 277 -5.74 -10.98 -18.95
C GLU A 277 -5.85 -12.44 -18.47
N PRO A 278 -6.98 -12.85 -17.86
CA PRO A 278 -8.10 -11.98 -17.43
C PRO A 278 -7.72 -11.10 -16.21
N GLN A 279 -8.30 -9.90 -16.16
CA GLN A 279 -8.19 -9.03 -14.98
C GLN A 279 -9.25 -9.43 -13.95
N PRO A 280 -8.96 -9.32 -12.62
CA PRO A 280 -9.99 -9.49 -11.61
C PRO A 280 -11.14 -8.50 -11.81
N PRO A 281 -12.41 -8.95 -11.92
CA PRO A 281 -13.55 -8.08 -12.18
C PRO A 281 -13.70 -6.95 -11.16
N THR A 282 -13.43 -7.21 -9.88
CA THR A 282 -13.46 -6.18 -8.83
C THR A 282 -12.43 -5.07 -9.04
N ALA A 283 -11.21 -5.40 -9.49
CA ALA A 283 -10.18 -4.41 -9.81
C ALA A 283 -10.54 -3.61 -11.07
N LYS A 284 -11.06 -4.29 -12.11
CA LYS A 284 -11.57 -3.66 -13.34
C LYS A 284 -12.72 -2.69 -13.03
N ALA A 285 -13.66 -3.10 -12.19
CA ALA A 285 -14.79 -2.26 -11.76
C ALA A 285 -14.31 -1.01 -11.00
N MET A 286 -13.33 -1.12 -10.10
CA MET A 286 -12.75 0.02 -9.40
C MET A 286 -12.03 0.96 -10.37
N LEU A 287 -11.26 0.44 -11.32
CA LEU A 287 -10.60 1.26 -12.34
C LEU A 287 -11.62 2.02 -13.20
N ALA A 288 -12.70 1.35 -13.63
CA ALA A 288 -13.76 1.98 -14.41
C ALA A 288 -14.47 3.08 -13.61
N LEU A 289 -14.74 2.85 -12.32
CA LEU A 289 -15.32 3.86 -11.42
C LEU A 289 -14.43 5.10 -11.33
N VAL A 290 -13.13 4.93 -11.13
CA VAL A 290 -12.17 6.05 -11.08
C VAL A 290 -12.15 6.83 -12.39
N GLN A 291 -12.17 6.15 -13.53
CA GLN A 291 -12.19 6.79 -14.84
C GLN A 291 -13.51 7.54 -15.11
N GLN A 292 -14.62 7.01 -14.62
CA GLN A 292 -15.95 7.60 -14.78
C GLN A 292 -16.16 8.84 -13.90
N LEU A 293 -15.74 8.80 -12.63
CA LEU A 293 -15.87 9.90 -11.68
C LEU A 293 -14.92 11.06 -11.99
N GLY A 294 -13.82 10.80 -12.69
CA GLY A 294 -12.77 11.78 -12.93
C GLY A 294 -11.96 12.12 -11.65
N SER A 295 -10.70 12.43 -11.83
CA SER A 295 -9.82 12.79 -10.68
C SER A 295 -10.26 14.08 -9.97
N SER A 296 -10.89 15.02 -10.72
CA SER A 296 -11.39 16.30 -10.18
C SER A 296 -12.56 16.15 -9.22
N ASP A 297 -13.47 15.20 -9.44
CA ASP A 297 -14.68 15.06 -8.63
C ASP A 297 -14.44 14.36 -7.30
N ILE A 298 -13.47 13.43 -7.29
CA ILE A 298 -13.11 12.67 -6.09
C ILE A 298 -12.21 13.48 -5.16
N PHE A 299 -11.30 14.31 -5.72
CA PHE A 299 -10.22 14.97 -4.99
C PHE A 299 -10.24 16.52 -5.09
N ALA A 300 -11.29 17.13 -5.64
CA ALA A 300 -11.41 18.58 -5.90
C ALA A 300 -11.43 19.49 -4.65
N ARG A 301 -11.33 18.93 -3.44
CA ARG A 301 -11.35 19.69 -2.16
C ARG A 301 -9.99 19.77 -1.48
N ASP A 302 -8.95 19.30 -2.11
CA ASP A 302 -7.56 19.36 -1.62
C ASP A 302 -6.78 20.36 -2.50
#